data_667814405179146b8374c62044a9a87f
#
_entry.id   667814405179146b8374c62044a9a87f
#
_cell.length_a   1.000
_cell.length_b   1.000
_cell.length_c   1.000
_cell.angle_alpha   90.00
_cell.angle_beta   90.00
_cell.angle_gamma   90.00
#
_symmetry.space_group_name_H-M   'P 1'
#
loop_
_entity.id
_entity.type
_entity.pdbx_description
1 polymer ?
#
loop_
_entity_poly.entity_id
_entity_poly.type
_entity_poly.pdbx_seq_one_letter_code
_entity_poly.pdbx_strand_id
1 'polypeptide(L)'
;AKRLMDYGFHAPTVSFPVAGTMMIEPTESENIAELDRFCDAMIAIRKEVAFAVKDEPNNVLKNAPHTMAMITADEWDFPYSRQLAAFPLEFVYDNKFWPTVRRVDEAFGDRNLICSCNPIEDYMEV
;
A
#
# COMPACT_ATOMS: atom_id res chain seq x y z
N ALA A 1 -2.80 -6.16 3.91
CA ALA A 1 -2.94 -4.76 4.37
C ALA A 1 -2.34 -3.77 3.37
N LYS A 2 -1.04 -3.81 3.10
CA LYS A 2 -0.36 -2.83 2.21
C LYS A 2 -0.93 -2.79 0.79
N ARG A 3 -1.38 -3.93 0.25
CA ARG A 3 -1.99 -3.98 -1.09
C ARG A 3 -3.33 -3.22 -1.17
N LEU A 4 -4.08 -3.12 -0.09
CA LEU A 4 -5.30 -2.31 -0.03
C LEU A 4 -5.05 -0.83 -0.35
N MET A 5 -3.86 -0.31 -0.04
CA MET A 5 -3.49 1.07 -0.39
C MET A 5 -3.48 1.30 -1.91
N ASP A 6 -3.09 0.31 -2.71
CA ASP A 6 -3.15 0.40 -4.18
C ASP A 6 -4.59 0.43 -4.71
N TYR A 7 -5.54 -0.13 -3.94
CA TYR A 7 -6.98 -0.08 -4.21
C TYR A 7 -7.65 1.19 -3.69
N GLY A 8 -6.90 2.09 -3.05
CA GLY A 8 -7.41 3.36 -2.54
C GLY A 8 -7.93 3.33 -1.11
N PHE A 9 -7.63 2.28 -0.35
CA PHE A 9 -8.03 2.15 1.05
C PHE A 9 -6.86 2.36 2.00
N HIS A 10 -7.14 2.90 3.18
CA HIS A 10 -6.15 2.94 4.24
C HIS A 10 -5.79 1.51 4.67
N ALA A 11 -4.50 1.25 4.87
CA ALA A 11 -4.06 -0.07 5.34
C ALA A 11 -4.59 -0.31 6.77
N PRO A 12 -5.34 -1.41 6.99
CA PRO A 12 -5.86 -1.71 8.33
C PRO A 12 -4.74 -2.10 9.29
N THR A 13 -5.01 -1.96 10.58
CA THR A 13 -4.14 -2.47 11.64
C THR A 13 -4.02 -3.99 11.52
N VAL A 14 -2.79 -4.49 11.61
CA VAL A 14 -2.50 -5.92 11.48
C VAL A 14 -1.99 -6.49 12.80
N SER A 15 -2.29 -7.78 13.05
CA SER A 15 -1.84 -8.53 14.23
C SER A 15 -2.22 -7.89 15.57
N PHE A 16 -3.33 -7.14 15.61
CA PHE A 16 -3.89 -6.55 16.82
C PHE A 16 -5.43 -6.53 16.72
N PRO A 17 -6.18 -6.87 17.77
CA PRO A 17 -5.71 -7.46 19.03
C PRO A 17 -5.28 -8.94 18.93
N VAL A 18 -5.56 -9.59 17.80
CA VAL A 18 -5.26 -11.01 17.57
C VAL A 18 -4.13 -11.13 16.53
N ALA A 19 -3.08 -11.87 16.87
CA ALA A 19 -1.96 -12.09 15.97
C ALA A 19 -2.40 -12.75 14.65
N GLY A 20 -1.85 -12.28 13.52
CA GLY A 20 -2.12 -12.82 12.18
C GLY A 20 -3.46 -12.38 11.58
N THR A 21 -4.15 -11.44 12.19
CA THR A 21 -5.42 -10.90 11.68
C THR A 21 -5.28 -9.46 11.18
N MET A 22 -6.33 -8.98 10.50
CA MET A 22 -6.54 -7.56 10.19
C MET A 22 -7.76 -7.06 10.95
N MET A 23 -7.65 -5.87 11.55
CA MET A 23 -8.77 -5.21 12.20
C MET A 23 -9.43 -4.26 11.21
N ILE A 24 -10.66 -4.56 10.84
CA ILE A 24 -11.44 -3.80 9.85
C ILE A 24 -12.69 -3.28 10.54
N GLU A 25 -12.85 -1.96 10.58
CA GLU A 25 -13.97 -1.28 11.23
C GLU A 25 -14.63 -0.32 10.24
N PRO A 26 -15.62 -0.76 9.46
CA PRO A 26 -16.43 0.18 8.69
C PRO A 26 -17.29 1.00 9.68
N THR A 27 -17.37 2.30 9.45
CA THR A 27 -18.26 3.14 10.25
C THR A 27 -19.71 2.98 9.81
N GLU A 28 -20.64 3.29 10.68
CA GLU A 28 -22.09 3.29 10.38
C GLU A 28 -22.50 4.37 9.36
N SER A 29 -21.63 5.35 9.14
CA SER A 29 -21.83 6.43 8.16
C SER A 29 -21.33 6.10 6.75
N GLU A 30 -20.66 4.96 6.55
CA GLU A 30 -20.22 4.53 5.22
C GLU A 30 -21.42 4.17 4.33
N ASN A 31 -21.38 4.63 3.09
CA ASN A 31 -22.39 4.24 2.12
C ASN A 31 -22.12 2.83 1.58
N ILE A 32 -23.18 2.19 1.09
CA ILE A 32 -23.12 0.81 0.62
C ILE A 32 -22.16 0.65 -0.56
N ALA A 33 -22.04 1.63 -1.45
CA ALA A 33 -21.14 1.56 -2.59
C ALA A 33 -19.66 1.51 -2.16
N GLU A 34 -19.30 2.20 -1.07
CA GLU A 34 -17.96 2.14 -0.51
C GLU A 34 -17.68 0.79 0.16
N LEU A 35 -18.66 0.22 0.83
CA LEU A 35 -18.55 -1.13 1.39
C LEU A 35 -18.41 -2.19 0.29
N ASP A 36 -19.14 -2.07 -0.80
CA ASP A 36 -19.03 -2.95 -1.97
C ASP A 36 -17.65 -2.84 -2.61
N ARG A 37 -17.13 -1.61 -2.80
CA ARG A 37 -15.76 -1.39 -3.31
C ARG A 37 -14.71 -2.08 -2.43
N PHE A 38 -14.85 -1.99 -1.11
CA PHE A 38 -13.96 -2.65 -0.18
C PHE A 38 -14.04 -4.18 -0.31
N CYS A 39 -15.23 -4.72 -0.40
CA CYS A 39 -15.42 -6.16 -0.62
C CYS A 39 -14.79 -6.63 -1.94
N ASP A 40 -14.99 -5.89 -3.02
CA ASP A 40 -14.40 -6.18 -4.33
C ASP A 40 -12.86 -6.15 -4.28
N ALA A 41 -12.28 -5.17 -3.58
CA ALA A 41 -10.85 -5.09 -3.36
C ALA A 41 -10.34 -6.33 -2.59
N MET A 42 -11.02 -6.74 -1.53
CA MET A 42 -10.64 -7.91 -0.74
C MET A 42 -10.72 -9.22 -1.56
N ILE A 43 -11.77 -9.37 -2.38
CA ILE A 43 -11.94 -10.51 -3.29
C ILE A 43 -10.82 -10.53 -4.34
N ALA A 44 -10.50 -9.37 -4.92
CA ALA A 44 -9.43 -9.26 -5.91
C ALA A 44 -8.06 -9.60 -5.29
N ILE A 45 -7.74 -9.05 -4.13
CA ILE A 45 -6.50 -9.37 -3.40
C ILE A 45 -6.45 -10.87 -3.04
N ARG A 46 -7.57 -11.48 -2.65
CA ARG A 46 -7.62 -12.93 -2.39
C ARG A 46 -7.27 -13.75 -3.64
N LYS A 47 -7.70 -13.31 -4.82
CA LYS A 47 -7.30 -13.92 -6.09
C LYS A 47 -5.80 -13.72 -6.36
N GLU A 48 -5.28 -12.51 -6.16
CA GLU A 48 -3.84 -12.24 -6.29
C GLU A 48 -3.01 -13.17 -5.37
N VAL A 49 -3.45 -13.38 -4.12
CA VAL A 49 -2.81 -14.30 -3.18
C VAL A 49 -2.80 -15.75 -3.70
N ALA A 50 -3.88 -16.18 -4.34
CA ALA A 50 -3.98 -17.55 -4.88
C ALA A 50 -3.01 -17.79 -6.06
N PHE A 51 -2.70 -16.75 -6.82
CA PHE A 51 -1.76 -16.81 -7.96
C PHE A 51 -0.32 -16.47 -7.58
N ALA A 52 -0.11 -15.83 -6.42
CA ALA A 52 1.23 -15.51 -5.96
C ALA A 52 1.98 -16.81 -5.60
N VAL A 53 3.12 -17.01 -6.23
CA VAL A 53 4.01 -18.11 -5.84
C VAL A 53 4.52 -17.83 -4.43
N LYS A 54 4.28 -18.75 -3.51
CA LYS A 54 4.49 -18.56 -2.06
C LYS A 54 5.91 -18.06 -1.72
N ASP A 55 6.90 -18.55 -2.44
CA ASP A 55 8.32 -18.25 -2.19
C ASP A 55 8.90 -17.22 -3.19
N GLU A 56 8.08 -16.70 -4.12
CA GLU A 56 8.51 -15.65 -5.03
C GLU A 56 8.63 -14.31 -4.27
N PRO A 57 9.84 -13.77 -4.11
CA PRO A 57 10.05 -12.52 -3.37
C PRO A 57 9.53 -11.30 -4.13
N ASN A 58 9.47 -11.38 -5.46
CA ASN A 58 9.12 -10.26 -6.33
C ASN A 58 7.73 -10.43 -6.93
N ASN A 59 6.69 -10.05 -6.19
CA ASN A 59 5.31 -10.08 -6.65
C ASN A 59 4.55 -8.82 -6.21
N VAL A 60 3.37 -8.58 -6.81
CA VAL A 60 2.56 -7.38 -6.57
C VAL A 60 2.17 -7.18 -5.10
N LEU A 61 1.95 -8.26 -4.35
CA LEU A 61 1.58 -8.20 -2.93
C LEU A 61 2.75 -7.78 -2.05
N LYS A 62 3.93 -8.38 -2.31
CA LYS A 62 5.13 -8.10 -1.52
C LYS A 62 5.73 -6.72 -1.82
N ASN A 63 5.51 -6.21 -3.03
CA ASN A 63 5.99 -4.89 -3.43
C ASN A 63 5.01 -3.74 -3.13
N ALA A 64 3.76 -4.04 -2.78
CA ALA A 64 2.78 -3.04 -2.41
C ALA A 64 3.21 -2.26 -1.15
N PRO A 65 2.86 -0.98 -1.02
CA PRO A 65 2.11 -0.17 -1.97
C PRO A 65 2.99 0.42 -3.10
N HIS A 66 2.34 0.77 -4.23
CA HIS A 66 3.00 1.35 -5.39
C HIS A 66 2.75 2.86 -5.47
N THR A 67 3.81 3.64 -5.34
CA THR A 67 3.74 5.10 -5.41
C THR A 67 3.66 5.59 -6.86
N MET A 68 3.22 6.84 -7.04
CA MET A 68 3.24 7.49 -8.36
C MET A 68 4.66 7.48 -8.96
N ALA A 69 5.68 7.80 -8.15
CA ALA A 69 7.07 7.82 -8.60
C ALA A 69 7.54 6.48 -9.17
N MET A 70 7.10 5.35 -8.58
CA MET A 70 7.40 4.03 -9.13
C MET A 70 6.71 3.80 -10.49
N ILE A 71 5.44 4.16 -10.58
CA ILE A 71 4.62 3.90 -11.77
C ILE A 71 5.08 4.74 -12.95
N THR A 72 5.58 5.94 -12.70
CA THR A 72 6.04 6.89 -13.74
C THR A 72 7.54 6.80 -14.04
N ALA A 73 8.29 5.95 -13.33
CA ALA A 73 9.70 5.75 -13.60
C ALA A 73 9.92 5.17 -15.02
N ASP A 74 11.02 5.52 -15.65
CA ASP A 74 11.36 5.02 -16.99
C ASP A 74 11.55 3.50 -16.98
N GLU A 75 12.22 2.97 -15.96
CA GLU A 75 12.48 1.55 -15.78
C GLU A 75 11.37 0.86 -14.95
N TRP A 76 11.08 -0.39 -15.29
CA TRP A 76 10.10 -1.22 -14.59
C TRP A 76 10.56 -2.67 -14.51
N ASP A 77 11.23 -3.01 -13.42
CA ASP A 77 11.87 -4.33 -13.21
C ASP A 77 10.98 -5.30 -12.42
N PHE A 78 9.66 -5.15 -12.52
CA PHE A 78 8.71 -6.02 -11.83
C PHE A 78 8.07 -7.02 -12.79
N PRO A 79 7.81 -8.28 -12.37
CA PRO A 79 7.22 -9.32 -13.21
C PRO A 79 5.71 -9.18 -13.44
N TYR A 80 5.17 -8.00 -13.18
CA TYR A 80 3.76 -7.64 -13.39
C TYR A 80 3.66 -6.24 -14.00
N SER A 81 2.51 -5.91 -14.59
CA SER A 81 2.32 -4.63 -15.28
C SER A 81 2.13 -3.47 -14.31
N ARG A 82 2.48 -2.26 -14.76
CA ARG A 82 2.17 -1.01 -14.06
C ARG A 82 0.66 -0.85 -13.83
N GLN A 83 -0.14 -1.30 -14.79
CA GLN A 83 -1.60 -1.28 -14.66
C GLN A 83 -2.07 -2.15 -13.50
N LEU A 84 -1.61 -3.40 -13.40
CA LEU A 84 -1.95 -4.25 -12.26
C LEU A 84 -1.48 -3.64 -10.94
N ALA A 85 -0.30 -3.01 -10.92
CA ALA A 85 0.22 -2.36 -9.74
C ALA A 85 -0.67 -1.21 -9.25
N ALA A 86 -1.01 -0.27 -10.15
CA ALA A 86 -1.66 0.99 -9.80
C ALA A 86 -3.18 0.99 -9.96
N PHE A 87 -3.71 0.21 -10.91
CA PHE A 87 -5.13 0.22 -11.30
C PHE A 87 -5.68 -1.22 -11.40
N PRO A 88 -5.68 -1.95 -10.28
CA PRO A 88 -6.05 -3.37 -10.27
C PRO A 88 -7.53 -3.64 -10.56
N LEU A 89 -8.42 -2.68 -10.35
CA LEU A 89 -9.85 -2.73 -10.66
C LEU A 89 -10.31 -1.41 -11.28
N GLU A 90 -11.42 -1.47 -12.02
CA GLU A 90 -11.95 -0.33 -12.77
C GLU A 90 -12.25 0.87 -11.88
N PHE A 91 -12.87 0.67 -10.75
CA PHE A 91 -13.22 1.76 -9.83
C PHE A 91 -12.01 2.57 -9.33
N VAL A 92 -10.80 2.00 -9.39
CA VAL A 92 -9.58 2.70 -8.96
C VAL A 92 -9.21 3.84 -9.91
N TYR A 93 -9.68 3.81 -11.17
CA TYR A 93 -9.43 4.90 -12.12
C TYR A 93 -10.16 6.18 -11.75
N ASP A 94 -11.37 6.07 -11.22
CA ASP A 94 -12.24 7.22 -10.95
C ASP A 94 -11.69 8.11 -9.82
N ASN A 95 -11.13 7.48 -8.78
CA ASN A 95 -10.66 8.17 -7.58
C ASN A 95 -9.33 7.58 -7.07
N LYS A 96 -8.30 7.58 -7.92
CA LYS A 96 -7.00 7.06 -7.52
C LYS A 96 -6.39 7.86 -6.39
N PHE A 97 -6.22 7.22 -5.24
CA PHE A 97 -5.42 7.73 -4.15
C PHE A 97 -4.01 7.12 -4.22
N TRP A 98 -3.02 7.97 -4.39
CA TRP A 98 -1.64 7.52 -4.49
C TRP A 98 -1.01 7.36 -3.11
N PRO A 99 -0.45 6.17 -2.79
CA PRO A 99 0.38 6.03 -1.61
C PRO A 99 1.56 7.01 -1.66
N THR A 100 1.80 7.71 -0.57
CA THR A 100 2.85 8.74 -0.51
C THR A 100 4.23 8.15 -0.37
N VAL A 101 4.33 6.99 0.28
CA VAL A 101 5.59 6.28 0.52
C VAL A 101 5.43 4.79 0.25
N ARG A 102 6.53 4.13 -0.05
CA ARG A 102 6.64 2.67 -0.07
C ARG A 102 6.68 2.09 1.34
N ARG A 103 7.11 0.85 1.48
CA ARG A 103 7.35 0.25 2.79
C ARG A 103 8.47 0.97 3.50
N VAL A 104 8.24 1.32 4.76
CA VAL A 104 9.25 1.88 5.66
C VAL A 104 9.98 0.74 6.39
N ASP A 105 11.21 1.00 6.78
CA ASP A 105 11.95 0.11 7.69
C ASP A 105 11.51 0.41 9.13
N GLU A 106 10.45 -0.28 9.56
CA GLU A 106 9.88 -0.11 10.90
C GLU A 106 10.88 -0.48 11.98
N ALA A 107 11.68 -1.53 11.76
CA ALA A 107 12.67 -1.98 12.74
C ALA A 107 13.80 -0.96 12.91
N PHE A 108 14.21 -0.28 11.85
CA PHE A 108 15.13 0.84 11.93
C PHE A 108 14.50 2.01 12.68
N GLY A 109 13.26 2.38 12.33
CA GLY A 109 12.54 3.47 12.99
C GLY A 109 12.40 3.25 14.50
N ASP A 110 12.01 2.06 14.93
CA ASP A 110 11.86 1.71 16.33
C ASP A 110 13.18 1.80 17.15
N ARG A 111 14.30 1.56 16.49
CA ARG A 111 15.63 1.64 17.11
C ARG A 111 16.24 3.03 17.06
N ASN A 112 15.71 3.90 16.22
CA ASN A 112 16.24 5.25 15.97
C ASN A 112 15.15 6.29 16.19
N LEU A 113 14.68 6.40 17.44
CA LEU A 113 13.57 7.29 17.81
C LEU A 113 13.92 8.78 17.80
N ILE A 114 15.20 9.12 17.67
CA ILE A 114 15.67 10.52 17.64
C ILE A 114 15.69 10.97 16.19
N CYS A 115 14.87 11.98 15.89
CA CYS A 115 14.97 12.70 14.63
C CYS A 115 16.26 13.54 14.65
N SER A 116 17.24 13.14 13.88
CA SER A 116 18.41 13.97 13.58
C SER A 116 18.04 14.92 12.46
N CYS A 117 17.50 16.10 12.81
CA CYS A 117 17.40 17.19 11.86
C CYS A 117 18.81 17.71 11.56
N ASN A 118 19.11 17.98 10.29
CA ASN A 118 20.32 18.68 9.95
C ASN A 118 20.37 20.05 10.65
N PRO A 119 21.56 20.58 10.96
CA PRO A 119 21.67 21.91 11.51
C PRO A 119 21.05 22.93 10.56
N ILE A 120 20.52 24.02 11.13
CA ILE A 120 19.77 25.03 10.36
C ILE A 120 20.59 25.62 9.21
N GLU A 121 21.89 25.66 9.37
CA GLU A 121 22.84 26.15 8.38
C GLU A 121 22.76 25.38 7.05
N ASP A 122 22.38 24.08 7.08
CA ASP A 122 22.25 23.26 5.88
C ASP A 122 21.02 23.65 5.04
N TYR A 123 20.10 24.43 5.60
CA TYR A 123 18.87 24.91 4.94
C TYR A 123 18.91 26.41 4.59
N MET A 124 19.99 27.09 4.94
CA MET A 124 20.18 28.48 4.57
C MET A 124 20.83 28.51 3.18
N GLU A 125 20.00 28.66 2.14
CA GLU A 125 20.53 29.01 0.81
C GLU A 125 21.21 30.37 0.88
N VAL A 126 22.45 30.41 0.44
CA VAL A 126 23.25 31.63 0.33
C VAL A 126 22.91 32.38 -0.95
#